data_eb3d039778c32e035e986a2eae16a3fe
#
_entry.id   eb3d039778c32e035e986a2eae16a3fe
#
_cell.length_a   1.000
_cell.length_b   1.000
_cell.length_c   1.000
_cell.angle_alpha   90.00
_cell.angle_beta   90.00
_cell.angle_gamma   90.00
#
_symmetry.space_group_name_H-M   'P 1'
#
loop_
_entity.id
_entity.type
_entity.pdbx_description
1 polymer ?
#
loop_
_entity_poly.entity_id
_entity_poly.type
_entity_poly.pdbx_seq_one_letter_code
_entity_poly.pdbx_strand_id
1 'polypeptide(L)'
;ETYIPEDESLDFVFTSPPYVGWEAYGDEPEQSFNKFKEQDEWRNGFLLKTIKNAYIGLKPGKRAAFNVANVKSYKTFEEDTHQCMVEAGFRSIDVWWLSLSTQQGARQVATLEGDESEKKQSNNYIGKFERPDLPGRKYKPIFIGVK
;
A
#
# COMPACT_ATOMS: atom_id res chain seq x y z
N GLU A 1 -4.39 -7.62 -11.15
CA GLU A 1 -3.96 -9.02 -10.96
C GLU A 1 -3.92 -9.82 -12.26
N THR A 2 -4.55 -9.34 -13.31
CA THR A 2 -4.60 -10.02 -14.63
C THR A 2 -3.41 -9.71 -15.52
N TYR A 3 -2.74 -8.58 -15.30
CA TYR A 3 -1.53 -8.25 -16.05
C TYR A 3 -0.34 -9.08 -15.55
N ILE A 4 0.26 -9.84 -16.45
CA ILE A 4 1.48 -10.58 -16.20
C ILE A 4 2.56 -9.91 -17.07
N PRO A 5 3.56 -9.26 -16.48
CA PRO A 5 4.66 -8.69 -17.25
C PRO A 5 5.48 -9.82 -17.91
N GLU A 6 6.17 -9.49 -18.99
CA GLU A 6 7.18 -10.37 -19.55
C GLU A 6 8.25 -10.67 -18.50
N ASP A 7 8.67 -11.94 -18.42
CA ASP A 7 9.63 -12.40 -17.43
C ASP A 7 10.93 -11.60 -17.53
N GLU A 8 11.42 -11.14 -16.38
CA GLU A 8 12.69 -10.43 -16.26
C GLU A 8 12.85 -9.22 -17.22
N SER A 9 11.75 -8.53 -17.52
CA SER A 9 11.76 -7.35 -18.40
C SER A 9 11.93 -6.04 -17.64
N LEU A 10 11.56 -6.01 -16.32
CA LEU A 10 11.48 -4.79 -15.53
C LEU A 10 12.75 -4.52 -14.71
N ASP A 11 13.18 -3.27 -14.69
CA ASP A 11 14.29 -2.82 -13.86
C ASP A 11 13.86 -2.34 -12.48
N PHE A 12 12.60 -1.94 -12.32
CA PHE A 12 12.03 -1.50 -11.06
C PHE A 12 10.50 -1.56 -11.09
N VAL A 13 9.89 -1.89 -9.96
CA VAL A 13 8.44 -1.80 -9.75
C VAL A 13 8.16 -0.88 -8.57
N PHE A 14 7.27 0.09 -8.75
CA PHE A 14 6.73 0.88 -7.66
C PHE A 14 5.21 0.92 -7.76
N THR A 15 4.52 0.58 -6.68
CA THR A 15 3.05 0.65 -6.65
C THR A 15 2.53 0.97 -5.25
N SER A 16 1.35 1.58 -5.21
CA SER A 16 0.51 1.70 -4.04
C SER A 16 -0.77 0.92 -4.36
N PRO A 17 -0.90 -0.33 -3.91
CA PRO A 17 -2.10 -1.11 -4.20
C PRO A 17 -3.36 -0.42 -3.65
N PRO A 18 -4.53 -0.58 -4.30
CA PRO A 18 -5.77 0.01 -3.81
C PRO A 18 -6.11 -0.51 -2.42
N TYR A 19 -6.69 0.35 -1.61
CA TYR A 19 -7.11 -0.01 -0.25
C TYR A 19 -8.50 -0.65 -0.28
N VAL A 20 -8.60 -1.85 0.30
CA VAL A 20 -9.89 -2.57 0.39
C VAL A 20 -10.94 -1.73 1.10
N GLY A 21 -12.09 -1.54 0.44
CA GLY A 21 -13.24 -0.84 1.01
C GLY A 21 -13.07 0.67 1.16
N TRP A 22 -11.99 1.25 0.60
CA TRP A 22 -11.72 2.68 0.73
C TRP A 22 -11.67 3.42 -0.62
N GLU A 23 -11.17 2.79 -1.65
CA GLU A 23 -11.02 3.38 -2.97
C GLU A 23 -11.95 2.67 -3.96
N ALA A 24 -13.15 3.23 -4.14
CA ALA A 24 -14.05 2.83 -5.20
C ALA A 24 -13.76 3.70 -6.44
N TYR A 25 -13.07 3.13 -7.43
CA TYR A 25 -12.75 3.84 -8.68
C TYR A 25 -13.88 3.78 -9.72
N GLY A 26 -14.95 3.02 -9.44
CA GLY A 26 -16.10 2.84 -10.29
C GLY A 26 -16.93 1.63 -9.87
N ASP A 27 -18.01 1.35 -10.62
CA ASP A 27 -18.92 0.24 -10.33
C ASP A 27 -18.59 -1.03 -11.13
N GLU A 28 -17.46 -1.06 -11.86
CA GLU A 28 -17.10 -2.19 -12.71
C GLU A 28 -16.89 -3.46 -11.88
N PRO A 29 -17.43 -4.61 -12.32
CA PRO A 29 -17.31 -5.90 -11.63
C PRO A 29 -15.85 -6.36 -11.47
N GLU A 30 -14.97 -5.90 -12.37
CA GLU A 30 -13.56 -6.29 -12.42
C GLU A 30 -12.70 -5.60 -11.33
N GLN A 31 -13.24 -4.62 -10.64
CA GLN A 31 -12.53 -3.96 -9.53
C GLN A 31 -12.25 -4.95 -8.40
N SER A 32 -11.04 -4.88 -7.83
CA SER A 32 -10.60 -5.85 -6.82
C SER A 32 -11.53 -5.94 -5.61
N PHE A 33 -12.09 -4.79 -5.18
CA PHE A 33 -13.03 -4.76 -4.05
C PHE A 33 -14.45 -5.26 -4.42
N ASN A 34 -14.82 -5.24 -5.69
CA ASN A 34 -16.07 -5.84 -6.18
C ASN A 34 -15.94 -7.35 -6.34
N LYS A 35 -14.78 -7.81 -6.79
CA LYS A 35 -14.46 -9.20 -7.04
C LYS A 35 -14.17 -10.01 -5.77
N PHE A 36 -13.49 -9.39 -4.80
CA PHE A 36 -13.10 -10.02 -3.55
C PHE A 36 -13.74 -9.28 -2.38
N LYS A 37 -14.69 -9.90 -1.71
CA LYS A 37 -15.49 -9.28 -0.65
C LYS A 37 -14.84 -9.41 0.73
N GLU A 38 -14.17 -10.53 0.96
CA GLU A 38 -13.50 -10.82 2.22
C GLU A 38 -12.00 -10.42 2.15
N GLN A 39 -11.46 -10.02 3.29
CA GLN A 39 -10.06 -9.56 3.38
C GLN A 39 -9.08 -10.65 2.91
N ASP A 40 -9.29 -11.89 3.34
CA ASP A 40 -8.42 -13.02 2.98
C ASP A 40 -8.51 -13.36 1.49
N GLU A 41 -9.71 -13.27 0.91
CA GLU A 41 -9.90 -13.45 -0.53
C GLU A 41 -9.17 -12.36 -1.32
N TRP A 42 -9.27 -11.11 -0.89
CA TRP A 42 -8.58 -10.00 -1.51
C TRP A 42 -7.05 -10.11 -1.37
N ARG A 43 -6.56 -10.48 -0.16
CA ARG A 43 -5.14 -10.74 0.07
C ARG A 43 -4.60 -11.77 -0.90
N ASN A 44 -5.25 -12.93 -1.00
CA ASN A 44 -4.76 -14.04 -1.81
C ASN A 44 -5.08 -13.87 -3.31
N GLY A 45 -6.27 -13.36 -3.63
CA GLY A 45 -6.76 -13.21 -4.99
C GLY A 45 -6.20 -11.99 -5.73
N PHE A 46 -5.88 -10.91 -5.00
CA PHE A 46 -5.39 -9.66 -5.58
C PHE A 46 -3.97 -9.32 -5.13
N LEU A 47 -3.74 -9.08 -3.82
CA LEU A 47 -2.47 -8.57 -3.32
C LEU A 47 -1.31 -9.51 -3.63
N LEU A 48 -1.42 -10.77 -3.22
CA LEU A 48 -0.37 -11.77 -3.44
C LEU A 48 -0.10 -12.00 -4.94
N LYS A 49 -1.13 -12.02 -5.77
CA LYS A 49 -0.96 -12.16 -7.23
C LYS A 49 -0.24 -10.96 -7.82
N THR A 50 -0.62 -9.74 -7.41
CA THR A 50 0.04 -8.51 -7.86
C THR A 50 1.52 -8.50 -7.48
N ILE A 51 1.84 -8.90 -6.25
CA ILE A 51 3.23 -8.97 -5.77
C ILE A 51 4.01 -10.08 -6.50
N LYS A 52 3.40 -11.25 -6.77
CA LYS A 52 4.02 -12.31 -7.57
C LYS A 52 4.29 -11.88 -9.01
N ASN A 53 3.35 -11.16 -9.64
CA ASN A 53 3.55 -10.63 -10.99
C ASN A 53 4.70 -9.61 -11.04
N ALA A 54 4.81 -8.75 -10.03
CA ALA A 54 5.94 -7.85 -9.88
C ALA A 54 7.27 -8.61 -9.76
N TYR A 55 7.29 -9.68 -8.95
CA TYR A 55 8.48 -10.53 -8.79
C TYR A 55 8.87 -11.21 -10.10
N ILE A 56 7.93 -11.81 -10.83
CA ILE A 56 8.18 -12.48 -12.11
C ILE A 56 8.78 -11.50 -13.12
N GLY A 57 8.16 -10.32 -13.28
CA GLY A 57 8.59 -9.32 -14.24
C GLY A 57 9.93 -8.67 -13.94
N LEU A 58 10.40 -8.66 -12.70
CA LEU A 58 11.67 -8.06 -12.32
C LEU A 58 12.86 -8.90 -12.81
N LYS A 59 13.90 -8.22 -13.30
CA LYS A 59 15.22 -8.82 -13.52
C LYS A 59 15.85 -9.23 -12.20
N PRO A 60 16.72 -10.27 -12.17
CA PRO A 60 17.47 -10.66 -10.97
C PRO A 60 18.24 -9.49 -10.35
N GLY A 61 18.21 -9.37 -9.02
CA GLY A 61 18.84 -8.30 -8.26
C GLY A 61 18.15 -6.93 -8.31
N LYS A 62 17.05 -6.82 -9.03
CA LYS A 62 16.24 -5.60 -9.09
C LYS A 62 15.22 -5.53 -7.96
N ARG A 63 14.58 -4.37 -7.78
CA ARG A 63 13.77 -4.09 -6.61
C ARG A 63 12.32 -3.78 -6.96
N ALA A 64 11.42 -4.21 -6.06
CA ALA A 64 10.05 -3.69 -6.01
C ALA A 64 9.83 -2.90 -4.73
N ALA A 65 9.02 -1.86 -4.82
CA ALA A 65 8.63 -1.01 -3.71
C ALA A 65 7.09 -0.92 -3.62
N PHE A 66 6.55 -1.27 -2.46
CA PHE A 66 5.11 -1.27 -2.18
C PHE A 66 4.81 -0.24 -1.10
N ASN A 67 4.11 0.83 -1.46
CA ASN A 67 3.71 1.89 -0.55
C ASN A 67 2.32 1.59 0.02
N VAL A 68 2.26 1.06 1.22
CA VAL A 68 1.03 0.65 1.90
C VAL A 68 0.97 1.21 3.31
N ALA A 69 -0.23 1.21 3.89
CA ALA A 69 -0.42 1.62 5.27
C ALA A 69 -1.63 0.90 5.86
N ASN A 70 -1.57 0.54 7.14
CA ASN A 70 -2.73 0.03 7.86
C ASN A 70 -3.83 1.09 7.93
N VAL A 71 -5.05 0.68 7.62
CA VAL A 71 -6.26 1.50 7.69
C VAL A 71 -7.32 0.80 8.54
N LYS A 72 -8.37 1.52 8.95
CA LYS A 72 -9.42 0.94 9.80
C LYS A 72 -10.11 -0.26 9.17
N SER A 73 -10.29 -0.25 7.85
CA SER A 73 -10.88 -1.35 7.09
C SER A 73 -9.92 -2.53 6.88
N TYR A 74 -8.59 -2.31 7.01
CA TYR A 74 -7.58 -3.33 6.83
C TYR A 74 -6.39 -3.08 7.78
N LYS A 75 -6.49 -3.61 8.99
CA LYS A 75 -5.56 -3.33 10.09
C LYS A 75 -4.23 -4.07 9.99
N THR A 76 -4.13 -5.10 9.17
CA THR A 76 -2.94 -5.94 8.95
C THR A 76 -2.36 -5.78 7.55
N PHE A 77 -2.71 -4.70 6.83
CA PHE A 77 -2.31 -4.51 5.44
C PHE A 77 -0.78 -4.43 5.27
N GLU A 78 -0.09 -3.81 6.22
CA GLU A 78 1.37 -3.71 6.23
C GLU A 78 2.02 -5.08 6.42
N GLU A 79 1.55 -5.86 7.40
CA GLU A 79 2.03 -7.20 7.70
C GLU A 79 1.74 -8.17 6.56
N ASP A 80 0.53 -8.11 6.01
CA ASP A 80 0.11 -8.97 4.90
C ASP A 80 0.90 -8.64 3.62
N THR A 81 1.21 -7.37 3.38
CA THR A 81 2.07 -6.97 2.26
C THR A 81 3.48 -7.55 2.43
N HIS A 82 4.08 -7.39 3.61
CA HIS A 82 5.39 -7.97 3.90
C HIS A 82 5.39 -9.49 3.72
N GLN A 83 4.39 -10.18 4.26
CA GLN A 83 4.26 -11.63 4.13
C GLN A 83 4.07 -12.06 2.68
N CYS A 84 3.24 -11.36 1.91
CA CYS A 84 3.07 -11.63 0.48
C CYS A 84 4.37 -11.42 -0.32
N MET A 85 5.22 -10.46 0.07
CA MET A 85 6.55 -10.30 -0.55
C MET A 85 7.45 -11.50 -0.25
N VAL A 86 7.48 -11.98 0.99
CA VAL A 86 8.22 -13.21 1.36
C VAL A 86 7.69 -14.41 0.59
N GLU A 87 6.37 -14.60 0.53
CA GLU A 87 5.73 -15.70 -0.22
C GLU A 87 5.99 -15.62 -1.74
N ALA A 88 6.17 -14.42 -2.29
CA ALA A 88 6.51 -14.23 -3.69
C ALA A 88 7.99 -14.53 -4.00
N GLY A 89 8.86 -14.58 -2.97
CA GLY A 89 10.29 -14.90 -3.11
C GLY A 89 11.23 -13.70 -2.96
N PHE A 90 10.73 -12.51 -2.62
CA PHE A 90 11.60 -11.35 -2.36
C PHE A 90 12.54 -11.61 -1.19
N ARG A 91 13.78 -11.15 -1.33
CA ARG A 91 14.82 -11.22 -0.31
C ARG A 91 15.15 -9.83 0.21
N SER A 92 15.76 -9.73 1.38
CA SER A 92 16.24 -8.46 1.95
C SER A 92 15.18 -7.38 1.90
N ILE A 93 14.02 -7.63 2.56
CA ILE A 93 12.92 -6.68 2.58
C ILE A 93 13.24 -5.59 3.61
N ASP A 94 13.48 -4.37 3.11
CA ASP A 94 13.71 -3.18 3.92
C ASP A 94 12.43 -2.34 4.01
N VAL A 95 12.34 -1.50 5.05
CA VAL A 95 11.26 -0.53 5.20
C VAL A 95 11.82 0.89 5.10
N TRP A 96 11.37 1.62 4.09
CA TRP A 96 11.64 3.05 3.95
C TRP A 96 10.42 3.83 4.42
N TRP A 97 10.65 5.05 4.85
CA TRP A 97 9.63 5.89 5.46
C TRP A 97 9.34 7.12 4.62
N LEU A 98 8.12 7.19 4.06
CA LEU A 98 7.63 8.38 3.41
C LEU A 98 7.07 9.35 4.46
N SER A 99 7.73 10.49 4.64
CA SER A 99 7.21 11.56 5.49
C SER A 99 5.98 12.20 4.83
N LEU A 100 4.86 12.15 5.50
CA LEU A 100 3.65 12.85 5.08
C LEU A 100 3.74 14.29 5.59
N SER A 101 4.10 15.23 4.71
CA SER A 101 4.03 16.65 5.05
C SER A 101 2.57 17.07 5.19
N THR A 102 2.23 17.74 6.29
CA THR A 102 1.03 18.57 6.33
C THR A 102 1.24 19.68 5.30
N GLN A 103 0.45 19.72 4.23
CA GLN A 103 0.45 20.85 3.31
C GLN A 103 0.23 22.13 4.13
N GLN A 104 1.14 23.10 3.96
CA GLN A 104 0.91 24.43 4.50
C GLN A 104 -0.35 25.00 3.83
N GLY A 105 -1.42 25.12 4.56
CA GLY A 105 -2.74 25.50 4.04
C GLY A 105 -3.84 24.55 4.50
N ALA A 106 -3.63 23.26 4.60
CA ALA A 106 -4.59 22.33 5.15
C ALA A 106 -4.93 22.64 6.63
N ARG A 107 -4.03 23.33 7.33
CA ARG A 107 -4.22 23.77 8.71
C ARG A 107 -5.11 25.04 8.82
N GLN A 108 -5.16 25.86 7.79
CA GLN A 108 -6.00 27.08 7.77
C GLN A 108 -7.43 26.77 7.33
N VAL A 109 -7.64 25.83 6.44
CA VAL A 109 -8.98 25.40 6.00
C VAL A 109 -9.69 24.65 7.13
N ALA A 110 -8.99 23.89 7.94
CA ALA A 110 -9.56 23.18 9.10
C ALA A 110 -10.02 24.12 10.24
N THR A 111 -9.64 25.42 10.21
CA THR A 111 -10.04 26.43 11.21
C THR A 111 -11.18 27.32 10.73
N LEU A 112 -11.56 27.30 9.45
CA LEU A 112 -12.53 28.25 8.91
C LEU A 112 -13.90 27.67 8.56
N GLU A 113 -14.11 26.40 8.52
CA GLU A 113 -15.41 25.70 8.49
C GLU A 113 -15.13 24.24 8.14
N GLY A 114 -15.41 23.37 9.12
CA GLY A 114 -15.00 21.99 9.03
C GLY A 114 -15.71 21.21 7.95
N ASP A 115 -15.01 20.86 6.90
CA ASP A 115 -15.38 19.74 6.08
C ASP A 115 -15.07 18.45 6.86
N GLU A 116 -16.12 17.79 7.36
CA GLU A 116 -16.01 16.54 8.11
C GLU A 116 -15.39 15.39 7.28
N SER A 117 -15.32 15.54 5.95
CA SER A 117 -14.74 14.54 5.05
C SER A 117 -13.20 14.46 5.17
N GLU A 118 -12.52 15.62 5.31
CA GLU A 118 -11.06 15.64 5.50
C GLU A 118 -10.63 15.18 6.90
N LYS A 119 -11.44 15.45 7.93
CA LYS A 119 -11.22 14.90 9.28
C LYS A 119 -11.38 13.39 9.31
N LYS A 120 -12.29 12.82 8.50
CA LYS A 120 -12.47 11.35 8.38
C LYS A 120 -11.26 10.68 7.74
N GLN A 121 -10.63 11.28 6.74
CA GLN A 121 -9.43 10.71 6.09
C GLN A 121 -8.24 10.63 7.04
N SER A 122 -7.98 11.68 7.84
CA SER A 122 -6.84 11.68 8.76
C SER A 122 -6.96 10.68 9.92
N ASN A 123 -8.18 10.28 10.28
CA ASN A 123 -8.47 9.37 11.38
C ASN A 123 -8.53 7.89 10.95
N ASN A 124 -8.44 7.59 9.66
CA ASN A 124 -8.51 6.21 9.17
C ASN A 124 -7.14 5.54 9.08
N TYR A 125 -6.06 6.33 9.11
CA TYR A 125 -4.70 5.80 9.10
C TYR A 125 -4.29 5.37 10.52
N ILE A 126 -3.98 4.10 10.68
CA ILE A 126 -3.47 3.48 11.92
C ILE A 126 -2.17 2.75 11.57
N GLY A 127 -1.09 3.51 11.34
CA GLY A 127 0.22 2.90 11.10
C GLY A 127 0.71 2.16 12.34
N LYS A 128 1.20 0.93 12.19
CA LYS A 128 1.86 0.17 13.24
C LYS A 128 3.37 0.41 13.28
N PHE A 129 3.93 0.75 12.13
CA PHE A 129 5.34 1.11 12.05
C PHE A 129 5.51 2.56 12.46
N GLU A 130 5.85 2.77 13.72
CA GLU A 130 6.16 4.09 14.25
C GLU A 130 7.64 4.40 14.08
N ARG A 131 7.93 5.65 13.77
CA ARG A 131 9.29 6.19 13.88
C ARG A 131 9.39 6.97 15.19
N PRO A 132 9.79 6.31 16.29
CA PRO A 132 9.86 6.95 17.60
C PRO A 132 10.95 8.03 17.68
N ASP A 133 11.93 7.99 16.79
CA ASP A 133 13.01 8.96 16.64
C ASP A 133 12.58 10.31 16.05
N LEU A 134 11.38 10.41 15.48
CA LEU A 134 10.86 11.63 14.86
C LEU A 134 9.41 11.94 15.29
N PRO A 135 9.20 12.32 16.55
CA PRO A 135 7.88 12.59 17.08
C PRO A 135 7.20 13.76 16.36
N GLY A 136 5.89 13.70 16.24
CA GLY A 136 5.05 14.78 15.68
C GLY A 136 4.90 14.79 14.16
N ARG A 137 5.47 13.84 13.43
CA ARG A 137 5.24 13.64 12.00
C ARG A 137 4.56 12.31 11.73
N LYS A 138 3.72 12.27 10.70
CA LYS A 138 3.14 11.02 10.20
C LYS A 138 4.03 10.44 9.11
N TYR A 139 4.23 9.15 9.15
CA TYR A 139 5.01 8.40 8.17
C TYR A 139 4.18 7.28 7.58
N LYS A 140 4.45 6.95 6.33
CA LYS A 140 3.87 5.82 5.63
C LYS A 140 5.00 4.88 5.23
N PRO A 141 4.92 3.58 5.54
CA PRO A 141 5.99 2.65 5.18
C PRO A 141 5.97 2.36 3.68
N ILE A 142 7.16 2.15 3.14
CA ILE A 142 7.41 1.62 1.80
C ILE A 142 8.24 0.36 1.99
N PHE A 143 7.66 -0.79 1.71
CA PHE A 143 8.37 -2.07 1.73
C PHE A 143 9.16 -2.25 0.44
N ILE A 144 10.46 -2.47 0.55
CA ILE A 144 11.35 -2.63 -0.61
C ILE A 144 12.00 -4.00 -0.53
N GLY A 145 11.70 -4.85 -1.51
CA GLY A 145 12.29 -6.19 -1.63
C GLY A 145 13.16 -6.33 -2.87
N VAL A 146 14.17 -7.19 -2.78
CA VAL A 146 15.08 -7.56 -3.87
C VAL A 146 14.70 -8.94 -4.41
N LYS A 147 14.62 -9.05 -5.74
CA LYS A 147 14.48 -10.35 -6.43
C LYS A 147 15.77 -11.16 -6.42
#